data_1e20444e481243f14164409c14182762
#
_entry.id   1e20444e481243f14164409c14182762
#
_cell.length_a   1.000
_cell.length_b   1.000
_cell.length_c   1.000
_cell.angle_alpha   90.00
_cell.angle_beta   90.00
_cell.angle_gamma   90.00
#
_symmetry.space_group_name_H-M   'P 1'
#
loop_
_entity.id
_entity.type
_entity.pdbx_description
1 polymer ?
#
loop_
_entity_poly.entity_id
_entity_poly.type
_entity_poly.pdbx_seq_one_letter_code
_entity_poly.pdbx_strand_id
1 'polypeptide(L)'
;MRFEKVVSVKYIEPRQTMDIEVNSADHIFYGNGIATSNSHAVAYAINSFASAYCKTHDPIKFYTVYLNNASSKPDKQREIKELVMDAKLQGIEVLPPRLDFFYRRFTMDRDRNVIYFGYSDVKNVGEGEQETLARVVKEAEGITRKSIKEFNWLECLFLIGNEIKKNAFISIISVGGLTGKNNKLNRNRMIFEFDIWNKLTIKEQAWIIDHWKSTNMTNIPFIELVNRMINNNEKINSRRITSVLDIYQALQNPPYSLEDDYVWIADIEQKLMGCSLTCSQSDNLALDDVNITCKEIANGEVKKMQDAKLAVKVNQVREYKLKRGQHEGEFMAFVIAEDSSGELDSITVFSEEFSQYKKLLFEGNTVLLYGEVQEKKDKSFVVKRVVQI
;
A
#
# COMPACT_ATOMS: atom_id res chain seq x y z
N MET A 1 -19.29 -52.37 11.72
CA MET A 1 -19.47 -50.94 11.96
C MET A 1 -20.95 -50.63 11.87
N ARG A 2 -21.59 -50.07 12.89
CA ARG A 2 -23.01 -49.73 12.87
C ARG A 2 -23.16 -48.26 12.60
N PHE A 3 -23.93 -47.87 11.58
CA PHE A 3 -24.20 -46.47 11.31
C PHE A 3 -25.48 -46.02 12.03
N GLU A 4 -25.42 -44.93 12.73
CA GLU A 4 -26.55 -44.33 13.43
C GLU A 4 -26.97 -43.04 12.73
N LYS A 5 -28.27 -42.79 12.64
CA LYS A 5 -28.81 -41.58 12.03
C LYS A 5 -28.89 -40.48 13.06
N VAL A 6 -28.38 -39.31 12.75
CA VAL A 6 -28.58 -38.11 13.57
C VAL A 6 -30.05 -37.70 13.50
N VAL A 7 -30.75 -37.74 14.62
CA VAL A 7 -32.18 -37.43 14.71
C VAL A 7 -32.46 -35.99 15.15
N SER A 8 -31.55 -35.34 15.84
CA SER A 8 -31.65 -33.93 16.21
C SER A 8 -30.27 -33.32 16.49
N VAL A 9 -30.16 -32.05 16.26
CA VAL A 9 -28.99 -31.23 16.66
C VAL A 9 -29.52 -30.07 17.50
N LYS A 10 -29.02 -29.92 18.73
CA LYS A 10 -29.38 -28.83 19.61
C LYS A 10 -28.17 -27.98 19.93
N TYR A 11 -28.28 -26.67 19.73
CA TYR A 11 -27.27 -25.74 20.16
C TYR A 11 -27.17 -25.73 21.69
N ILE A 12 -25.94 -25.79 22.17
CA ILE A 12 -25.61 -25.61 23.58
C ILE A 12 -24.67 -24.41 23.74
N GLU A 13 -24.67 -23.79 24.93
CA GLU A 13 -23.77 -22.69 25.20
C GLU A 13 -22.30 -23.07 25.00
N PRO A 14 -21.43 -22.10 24.66
CA PRO A 14 -19.99 -22.34 24.55
C PRO A 14 -19.45 -22.95 25.87
N ARG A 15 -18.74 -24.06 25.74
CA ARG A 15 -18.11 -24.75 26.85
C ARG A 15 -16.62 -24.88 26.61
N GLN A 16 -15.87 -24.97 27.70
CA GLN A 16 -14.46 -25.31 27.61
C GLN A 16 -14.32 -26.72 27.03
N THR A 17 -13.56 -26.84 25.94
CA THR A 17 -13.26 -28.10 25.27
C THR A 17 -11.84 -28.55 25.60
N MET A 18 -11.59 -29.84 25.57
CA MET A 18 -10.26 -30.42 25.65
C MET A 18 -9.91 -31.05 24.32
N ASP A 19 -8.67 -30.89 23.91
CA ASP A 19 -8.11 -31.68 22.81
C ASP A 19 -7.55 -33.00 23.33
N ILE A 20 -7.64 -34.05 22.54
CA ILE A 20 -7.22 -35.40 22.93
C ILE A 20 -6.12 -35.84 21.98
N GLU A 21 -4.95 -36.13 22.51
CA GLU A 21 -3.90 -36.81 21.76
C GLU A 21 -4.20 -38.31 21.69
N VAL A 22 -4.26 -38.87 20.48
CA VAL A 22 -4.51 -40.28 20.23
C VAL A 22 -3.22 -40.92 19.73
N ASN A 23 -2.63 -41.73 20.57
CA ASN A 23 -1.37 -42.44 20.27
C ASN A 23 -1.61 -43.77 19.54
N SER A 24 -2.40 -43.72 18.46
CA SER A 24 -2.63 -44.84 17.55
C SER A 24 -2.38 -44.41 16.11
N ALA A 25 -1.97 -45.34 15.26
CA ALA A 25 -1.62 -45.05 13.86
C ALA A 25 -2.80 -44.54 13.00
N ASP A 26 -4.03 -44.81 13.39
CA ASP A 26 -5.25 -44.40 12.72
C ASP A 26 -5.89 -43.15 13.34
N HIS A 27 -5.34 -42.65 14.47
CA HIS A 27 -5.83 -41.48 15.21
C HIS A 27 -7.34 -41.52 15.52
N ILE A 28 -7.94 -42.73 15.67
CA ILE A 28 -9.35 -42.92 15.97
C ILE A 28 -9.50 -43.13 17.49
N PHE A 29 -10.48 -42.46 18.07
CA PHE A 29 -10.94 -42.71 19.43
C PHE A 29 -12.47 -42.86 19.49
N TYR A 30 -12.97 -43.47 20.55
CA TYR A 30 -14.39 -43.63 20.76
C TYR A 30 -14.87 -42.70 21.88
N GLY A 31 -15.77 -41.76 21.51
CA GLY A 31 -16.50 -40.91 22.45
C GLY A 31 -17.97 -41.31 22.49
N ASN A 32 -18.49 -41.72 23.66
CA ASN A 32 -19.86 -42.19 23.82
C ASN A 32 -20.29 -43.27 22.81
N GLY A 33 -19.38 -44.17 22.44
CA GLY A 33 -19.66 -45.24 21.49
C GLY A 33 -19.57 -44.82 20.00
N ILE A 34 -19.22 -43.59 19.72
CA ILE A 34 -19.04 -43.06 18.35
C ILE A 34 -17.56 -43.02 18.02
N ALA A 35 -17.15 -43.63 16.91
CA ALA A 35 -15.80 -43.53 16.40
C ALA A 35 -15.56 -42.14 15.85
N THR A 36 -14.56 -41.44 16.36
CA THR A 36 -14.17 -40.07 15.97
C THR A 36 -12.69 -40.07 15.65
N SER A 37 -12.32 -39.39 14.60
CA SER A 37 -10.91 -39.23 14.19
C SER A 37 -10.37 -37.88 14.63
N ASN A 38 -9.15 -37.88 15.18
CA ASN A 38 -8.39 -36.66 15.52
C ASN A 38 -7.49 -36.19 14.35
N SER A 39 -7.85 -36.57 13.10
CA SER A 39 -7.02 -36.31 11.93
C SER A 39 -6.94 -34.83 11.50
N HIS A 40 -7.91 -33.99 11.88
CA HIS A 40 -7.93 -32.58 11.48
C HIS A 40 -6.77 -31.81 12.08
N ALA A 41 -6.46 -31.98 13.37
CA ALA A 41 -5.35 -31.29 14.02
C ALA A 41 -4.00 -31.58 13.35
N VAL A 42 -3.74 -32.85 13.01
CA VAL A 42 -2.50 -33.27 12.33
C VAL A 42 -2.42 -32.69 10.92
N ALA A 43 -3.51 -32.73 10.15
CA ALA A 43 -3.52 -32.17 8.80
C ALA A 43 -3.27 -30.65 8.80
N TYR A 44 -3.90 -29.92 9.72
CA TYR A 44 -3.66 -28.49 9.87
C TYR A 44 -2.23 -28.19 10.39
N ALA A 45 -1.71 -29.00 11.32
CA ALA A 45 -0.35 -28.87 11.82
C ALA A 45 0.70 -29.06 10.71
N ILE A 46 0.50 -30.01 9.80
CA ILE A 46 1.38 -30.23 8.65
C ILE A 46 1.38 -28.99 7.73
N ASN A 47 0.20 -28.44 7.42
CA ASN A 47 0.10 -27.25 6.59
C ASN A 47 0.72 -26.03 7.26
N SER A 48 0.50 -25.86 8.56
CA SER A 48 1.11 -24.77 9.35
C SER A 48 2.62 -24.90 9.41
N PHE A 49 3.13 -26.11 9.61
CA PHE A 49 4.57 -26.38 9.60
C PHE A 49 5.16 -26.10 8.20
N ALA A 50 4.53 -26.59 7.13
CA ALA A 50 4.99 -26.33 5.76
C ALA A 50 5.03 -24.82 5.45
N SER A 51 4.00 -24.07 5.88
CA SER A 51 3.96 -22.61 5.72
C SER A 51 5.08 -21.92 6.50
N ALA A 52 5.28 -22.28 7.76
CA ALA A 52 6.36 -21.75 8.59
C ALA A 52 7.74 -22.10 8.02
N TYR A 53 7.92 -23.32 7.52
CA TYR A 53 9.13 -23.75 6.84
C TYR A 53 9.42 -22.90 5.61
N CYS A 54 8.44 -22.68 4.74
CA CYS A 54 8.58 -21.83 3.56
C CYS A 54 8.91 -20.38 3.95
N LYS A 55 8.24 -19.82 4.97
CA LYS A 55 8.52 -18.47 5.48
C LYS A 55 9.96 -18.34 5.98
N THR A 56 10.51 -19.37 6.61
CA THR A 56 11.86 -19.33 7.18
C THR A 56 12.94 -19.54 6.11
N HIS A 57 12.73 -20.45 5.15
CA HIS A 57 13.78 -20.85 4.20
C HIS A 57 13.72 -20.14 2.85
N ASP A 58 12.56 -19.63 2.44
CA ASP A 58 12.39 -18.86 1.20
C ASP A 58 11.34 -17.75 1.41
N PRO A 59 11.61 -16.77 2.28
CA PRO A 59 10.62 -15.77 2.69
C PRO A 59 10.12 -14.93 1.50
N ILE A 60 10.96 -14.55 0.56
CA ILE A 60 10.52 -13.75 -0.60
C ILE A 60 9.48 -14.49 -1.44
N LYS A 61 9.67 -15.79 -1.66
CA LYS A 61 8.69 -16.62 -2.37
C LYS A 61 7.41 -16.79 -1.56
N PHE A 62 7.53 -17.02 -0.25
CA PHE A 62 6.39 -17.12 0.65
C PHE A 62 5.49 -15.87 0.56
N TYR A 63 6.06 -14.68 0.77
CA TYR A 63 5.30 -13.43 0.71
C TYR A 63 4.73 -13.15 -0.68
N THR A 64 5.48 -13.41 -1.75
CA THR A 64 4.98 -13.22 -3.12
C THR A 64 3.75 -14.08 -3.41
N VAL A 65 3.78 -15.36 -3.01
CA VAL A 65 2.65 -16.28 -3.19
C VAL A 65 1.47 -15.87 -2.31
N TYR A 66 1.72 -15.47 -1.07
CA TYR A 66 0.67 -15.08 -0.13
C TYR A 66 -0.02 -13.79 -0.56
N LEU A 67 0.75 -12.77 -0.97
CA LEU A 67 0.22 -11.53 -1.54
C LEU A 67 -0.65 -11.77 -2.78
N ASN A 68 -0.23 -12.67 -3.68
CA ASN A 68 -1.01 -13.04 -4.85
C ASN A 68 -2.34 -13.76 -4.50
N ASN A 69 -2.43 -14.36 -3.32
CA ASN A 69 -3.65 -15.01 -2.83
C ASN A 69 -4.49 -14.11 -1.90
N ALA A 70 -4.01 -12.92 -1.56
CA ALA A 70 -4.73 -11.97 -0.70
C ALA A 70 -6.08 -11.54 -1.30
N SER A 71 -6.23 -11.54 -2.65
CA SER A 71 -7.48 -11.23 -3.35
C SER A 71 -8.64 -12.19 -3.01
N SER A 72 -8.35 -13.38 -2.49
CA SER A 72 -9.36 -14.36 -2.06
C SER A 72 -9.89 -14.12 -0.63
N LYS A 73 -9.32 -13.16 0.10
CA LYS A 73 -9.69 -12.85 1.48
C LYS A 73 -10.84 -11.84 1.55
N PRO A 74 -11.66 -11.88 2.61
CA PRO A 74 -12.79 -10.95 2.79
C PRO A 74 -12.36 -9.47 2.82
N ASP A 75 -11.23 -9.16 3.46
CA ASP A 75 -10.61 -7.83 3.48
C ASP A 75 -9.23 -7.90 2.83
N LYS A 76 -9.23 -7.78 1.51
CA LYS A 76 -8.03 -7.84 0.68
C LYS A 76 -7.00 -6.76 1.05
N GLN A 77 -7.46 -5.53 1.29
CA GLN A 77 -6.54 -4.41 1.53
C GLN A 77 -5.81 -4.55 2.85
N ARG A 78 -6.54 -4.96 3.89
CA ARG A 78 -5.95 -5.22 5.20
C ARG A 78 -4.94 -6.37 5.14
N GLU A 79 -5.29 -7.47 4.47
CA GLU A 79 -4.38 -8.62 4.30
C GLU A 79 -3.10 -8.22 3.56
N ILE A 80 -3.20 -7.42 2.48
CA ILE A 80 -2.02 -6.91 1.76
C ILE A 80 -1.17 -6.05 2.68
N LYS A 81 -1.78 -5.13 3.45
CA LYS A 81 -1.06 -4.26 4.38
C LYS A 81 -0.28 -5.07 5.42
N GLU A 82 -0.94 -6.03 6.09
CA GLU A 82 -0.31 -6.89 7.10
C GLU A 82 0.86 -7.70 6.51
N LEU A 83 0.68 -8.27 5.31
CA LEU A 83 1.74 -9.03 4.63
C LEU A 83 2.92 -8.16 4.19
N VAL A 84 2.66 -6.94 3.71
CA VAL A 84 3.71 -5.99 3.32
C VAL A 84 4.54 -5.59 4.54
N MET A 85 3.88 -5.31 5.67
CA MET A 85 4.57 -4.95 6.91
C MET A 85 5.42 -6.11 7.44
N ASP A 86 4.86 -7.33 7.46
CA ASP A 86 5.58 -8.52 7.89
C ASP A 86 6.78 -8.83 6.97
N ALA A 87 6.63 -8.63 5.65
CA ALA A 87 7.74 -8.76 4.69
C ALA A 87 8.86 -7.75 4.95
N LYS A 88 8.53 -6.49 5.22
CA LYS A 88 9.50 -5.44 5.58
C LYS A 88 10.27 -5.80 6.84
N LEU A 89 9.63 -6.34 7.87
CA LEU A 89 10.30 -6.82 9.08
C LEU A 89 11.31 -7.94 8.79
N GLN A 90 11.05 -8.78 7.77
CA GLN A 90 11.97 -9.82 7.30
C GLN A 90 13.05 -9.29 6.33
N GLY A 91 13.13 -7.97 6.13
CA GLY A 91 14.11 -7.35 5.23
C GLY A 91 13.78 -7.47 3.75
N ILE A 92 12.53 -7.78 3.40
CA ILE A 92 12.05 -7.84 2.03
C ILE A 92 11.31 -6.54 1.73
N GLU A 93 11.80 -5.78 0.76
CA GLU A 93 11.16 -4.55 0.32
C GLU A 93 10.03 -4.86 -0.66
N VAL A 94 8.88 -4.22 -0.46
CA VAL A 94 7.77 -4.25 -1.42
C VAL A 94 7.71 -2.89 -2.11
N LEU A 95 7.91 -2.88 -3.41
CA LEU A 95 7.98 -1.67 -4.23
C LEU A 95 6.64 -1.39 -4.93
N PRO A 96 6.27 -0.11 -5.13
CA PRO A 96 5.07 0.25 -5.88
C PRO A 96 5.15 -0.27 -7.33
N PRO A 97 3.99 -0.39 -8.02
CA PRO A 97 3.98 -0.79 -9.42
C PRO A 97 4.77 0.23 -10.25
N ARG A 98 5.53 -0.25 -11.22
CA ARG A 98 6.37 0.58 -12.08
C ARG A 98 6.18 0.24 -13.54
N LEU A 99 6.27 1.24 -14.40
CA LEU A 99 6.19 1.07 -15.83
C LEU A 99 7.33 0.19 -16.38
N ASP A 100 8.51 0.26 -15.74
CA ASP A 100 9.69 -0.54 -16.10
C ASP A 100 9.45 -2.05 -15.96
N PHE A 101 8.57 -2.43 -15.04
CA PHE A 101 8.23 -3.80 -14.71
C PHE A 101 6.71 -3.93 -14.74
N PHE A 102 6.17 -4.13 -15.94
CA PHE A 102 4.74 -4.33 -16.09
C PHE A 102 4.37 -5.74 -15.65
N TYR A 103 4.09 -5.87 -14.34
CA TYR A 103 3.59 -7.12 -13.77
C TYR A 103 2.12 -7.01 -13.44
N ARG A 104 1.35 -7.97 -13.96
CA ARG A 104 -0.07 -8.08 -13.63
C ARG A 104 -0.29 -8.35 -12.15
N ARG A 105 0.52 -9.24 -11.56
CA ARG A 105 0.46 -9.68 -10.17
C ARG A 105 1.75 -9.36 -9.44
N PHE A 106 1.75 -9.50 -8.12
CA PHE A 106 2.99 -9.41 -7.34
C PHE A 106 4.06 -10.33 -7.90
N THR A 107 5.22 -9.80 -8.12
CA THR A 107 6.36 -10.51 -8.73
C THR A 107 7.62 -10.23 -7.94
N MET A 108 8.37 -11.29 -7.62
CA MET A 108 9.64 -11.19 -6.90
C MET A 108 10.82 -10.98 -7.83
N ASP A 109 11.77 -10.18 -7.37
CA ASP A 109 13.12 -10.09 -7.90
C ASP A 109 14.08 -10.63 -6.82
N ARG A 110 14.60 -11.84 -7.01
CA ARG A 110 15.44 -12.53 -6.03
C ARG A 110 16.80 -11.88 -5.88
N ASP A 111 17.34 -11.35 -6.98
CA ASP A 111 18.70 -10.77 -6.97
C ASP A 111 18.73 -9.48 -6.15
N ARG A 112 17.61 -8.75 -6.15
CA ARG A 112 17.45 -7.51 -5.39
C ARG A 112 16.75 -7.69 -4.04
N ASN A 113 16.21 -8.87 -3.77
CA ASN A 113 15.38 -9.20 -2.60
C ASN A 113 14.16 -8.26 -2.45
N VAL A 114 13.48 -7.97 -3.56
CA VAL A 114 12.31 -7.09 -3.60
C VAL A 114 11.11 -7.77 -4.22
N ILE A 115 9.90 -7.34 -3.85
CA ILE A 115 8.64 -7.74 -4.46
C ILE A 115 8.03 -6.50 -5.11
N TYR A 116 7.69 -6.58 -6.40
CA TYR A 116 6.96 -5.54 -7.11
C TYR A 116 5.46 -5.74 -6.95
N PHE A 117 4.76 -4.67 -6.59
CA PHE A 117 3.30 -4.65 -6.48
C PHE A 117 2.65 -4.84 -7.86
N GLY A 118 1.62 -5.68 -7.93
CA GLY A 118 0.92 -5.97 -9.18
C GLY A 118 -0.11 -4.91 -9.54
N TYR A 119 -0.23 -4.58 -10.83
CA TYR A 119 -1.25 -3.62 -11.29
C TYR A 119 -2.69 -4.10 -11.03
N SER A 120 -2.95 -5.43 -10.95
CA SER A 120 -4.27 -5.99 -10.62
C SER A 120 -4.76 -5.63 -9.21
N ASP A 121 -3.85 -5.24 -8.36
CA ASP A 121 -4.13 -4.96 -6.97
C ASP A 121 -4.26 -3.46 -6.69
N VAL A 122 -4.08 -2.62 -7.73
CA VAL A 122 -4.34 -1.18 -7.70
C VAL A 122 -5.84 -0.93 -7.96
N LYS A 123 -6.48 -0.18 -7.09
CA LYS A 123 -7.90 0.20 -7.25
C LYS A 123 -8.13 0.93 -8.58
N ASN A 124 -9.24 0.65 -9.22
CA ASN A 124 -9.65 1.13 -10.55
C ASN A 124 -8.87 0.51 -11.73
N VAL A 125 -7.86 -0.34 -11.49
CA VAL A 125 -7.11 -1.04 -12.54
C VAL A 125 -7.54 -2.51 -12.54
N GLY A 126 -8.74 -2.79 -13.04
CA GLY A 126 -9.29 -4.15 -13.14
C GLY A 126 -8.62 -4.98 -14.24
N GLU A 127 -8.99 -6.27 -14.34
CA GLU A 127 -8.38 -7.20 -15.29
C GLU A 127 -8.46 -6.73 -16.75
N GLY A 128 -9.62 -6.19 -17.18
CA GLY A 128 -9.79 -5.66 -18.53
C GLY A 128 -8.92 -4.45 -18.85
N GLU A 129 -8.69 -3.57 -17.85
CA GLU A 129 -7.79 -2.42 -18.00
C GLU A 129 -6.33 -2.86 -18.10
N GLN A 130 -5.94 -3.95 -17.43
CA GLN A 130 -4.59 -4.49 -17.52
C GLN A 130 -4.32 -5.14 -18.89
N GLU A 131 -5.30 -5.85 -19.45
CA GLU A 131 -5.19 -6.41 -20.80
C GLU A 131 -5.07 -5.29 -21.82
N THR A 132 -5.88 -4.23 -21.67
CA THR A 132 -5.78 -3.03 -22.50
C THR A 132 -4.41 -2.37 -22.33
N LEU A 133 -3.93 -2.17 -21.12
CA LEU A 133 -2.63 -1.57 -20.83
C LEU A 133 -1.49 -2.40 -21.46
N ALA A 134 -1.51 -3.72 -21.32
CA ALA A 134 -0.50 -4.60 -21.89
C ALA A 134 -0.46 -4.51 -23.43
N ARG A 135 -1.64 -4.49 -24.06
CA ARG A 135 -1.77 -4.32 -25.51
C ARG A 135 -1.24 -2.95 -25.96
N VAL A 136 -1.69 -1.88 -25.32
CA VAL A 136 -1.36 -0.50 -25.66
C VAL A 136 0.13 -0.22 -25.45
N VAL A 137 0.74 -0.73 -24.39
CA VAL A 137 2.19 -0.63 -24.15
C VAL A 137 2.95 -1.29 -25.30
N LYS A 138 2.57 -2.50 -25.70
CA LYS A 138 3.22 -3.19 -26.82
C LYS A 138 3.09 -2.43 -28.15
N GLU A 139 1.92 -1.86 -28.41
CA GLU A 139 1.69 -1.02 -29.59
C GLU A 139 2.56 0.25 -29.56
N ALA A 140 2.63 0.91 -28.40
CA ALA A 140 3.44 2.11 -28.19
C ALA A 140 4.94 1.83 -28.35
N GLU A 141 5.44 0.71 -27.83
CA GLU A 141 6.82 0.25 -28.07
C GLU A 141 7.11 0.02 -29.56
N GLY A 142 6.14 -0.54 -30.29
CA GLY A 142 6.24 -0.71 -31.74
C GLY A 142 6.31 0.63 -32.50
N ILE A 143 5.52 1.62 -32.08
CA ILE A 143 5.50 2.97 -32.68
C ILE A 143 6.79 3.73 -32.41
N THR A 144 7.23 3.74 -31.14
CA THR A 144 8.38 4.53 -30.70
C THR A 144 9.73 3.85 -30.98
N ARG A 145 9.72 2.53 -31.17
CA ARG A 145 10.91 1.67 -31.22
C ARG A 145 11.78 1.77 -29.96
N LYS A 146 11.15 2.11 -28.83
CA LYS A 146 11.76 2.19 -27.51
C LYS A 146 11.11 1.19 -26.59
N SER A 147 11.84 0.72 -25.59
CA SER A 147 11.22 0.02 -24.45
C SER A 147 10.40 0.98 -23.61
N ILE A 148 9.31 0.51 -23.03
CA ILE A 148 8.48 1.28 -22.09
C ILE A 148 9.32 1.91 -20.95
N LYS A 149 10.43 1.30 -20.57
CA LYS A 149 11.41 1.81 -19.58
C LYS A 149 12.02 3.16 -19.96
N GLU A 150 11.99 3.51 -21.22
CA GLU A 150 12.61 4.72 -21.78
C GLU A 150 11.58 5.79 -22.13
N PHE A 151 10.28 5.51 -21.92
CA PHE A 151 9.22 6.46 -22.25
C PHE A 151 9.34 7.72 -21.39
N ASN A 152 9.13 8.86 -22.04
CA ASN A 152 8.90 10.14 -21.39
C ASN A 152 7.39 10.34 -21.11
N TRP A 153 7.07 11.43 -20.43
CA TRP A 153 5.67 11.73 -20.09
C TRP A 153 4.74 11.88 -21.29
N LEU A 154 5.18 12.53 -22.37
CA LEU A 154 4.33 12.72 -23.56
C LEU A 154 4.04 11.39 -24.25
N GLU A 155 5.01 10.50 -24.32
CA GLU A 155 4.80 9.14 -24.85
C GLU A 155 3.77 8.39 -23.99
N CYS A 156 3.85 8.48 -22.68
CA CYS A 156 2.85 7.90 -21.78
C CYS A 156 1.47 8.55 -21.95
N LEU A 157 1.41 9.88 -22.03
CA LEU A 157 0.18 10.63 -22.17
C LEU A 157 -0.53 10.33 -23.49
N PHE A 158 0.16 10.42 -24.61
CA PHE A 158 -0.44 10.35 -25.94
C PHE A 158 -0.66 8.93 -26.45
N LEU A 159 0.24 8.00 -26.09
CA LEU A 159 0.17 6.63 -26.60
C LEU A 159 -0.52 5.66 -25.63
N ILE A 160 -0.53 5.98 -24.34
CA ILE A 160 -1.13 5.11 -23.32
C ILE A 160 -2.38 5.76 -22.72
N GLY A 161 -2.31 7.01 -22.29
CA GLY A 161 -3.37 7.69 -21.56
C GLY A 161 -4.70 7.80 -22.32
N ASN A 162 -4.65 7.89 -23.65
CA ASN A 162 -5.85 7.95 -24.50
C ASN A 162 -6.59 6.63 -24.62
N GLU A 163 -5.92 5.51 -24.41
CA GLU A 163 -6.45 4.17 -24.66
C GLU A 163 -6.98 3.50 -23.39
N ILE A 164 -6.72 4.10 -22.24
CA ILE A 164 -7.09 3.57 -20.92
C ILE A 164 -8.18 4.45 -20.31
N LYS A 165 -9.05 3.85 -19.49
CA LYS A 165 -10.06 4.62 -18.75
C LYS A 165 -9.40 5.68 -17.86
N LYS A 166 -9.97 6.90 -17.87
CA LYS A 166 -9.47 8.04 -17.12
C LYS A 166 -9.12 7.72 -15.67
N ASN A 167 -10.02 7.06 -14.94
CA ASN A 167 -9.79 6.74 -13.52
C ASN A 167 -8.67 5.71 -13.32
N ALA A 168 -8.52 4.76 -14.25
CA ALA A 168 -7.43 3.79 -14.18
C ALA A 168 -6.07 4.47 -14.44
N PHE A 169 -6.00 5.35 -15.43
CA PHE A 169 -4.76 6.07 -15.74
C PHE A 169 -4.34 7.00 -14.60
N ILE A 170 -5.29 7.73 -14.01
CA ILE A 170 -5.03 8.55 -12.81
C ILE A 170 -4.55 7.68 -11.65
N SER A 171 -5.15 6.51 -11.41
CA SER A 171 -4.70 5.61 -10.36
C SER A 171 -3.27 5.10 -10.59
N ILE A 172 -2.92 4.77 -11.84
CA ILE A 172 -1.56 4.35 -12.23
C ILE A 172 -0.55 5.48 -11.98
N ILE A 173 -0.87 6.72 -12.36
CA ILE A 173 -0.02 7.88 -12.08
C ILE A 173 0.14 8.06 -10.57
N SER A 174 -0.97 8.04 -9.83
CA SER A 174 -1.02 8.33 -8.40
C SER A 174 -0.16 7.38 -7.56
N VAL A 175 -0.06 6.10 -7.95
CA VAL A 175 0.81 5.12 -7.28
C VAL A 175 2.25 5.13 -7.80
N GLY A 176 2.62 6.10 -8.64
CA GLY A 176 3.97 6.21 -9.20
C GLY A 176 4.26 5.24 -10.35
N GLY A 177 3.23 4.60 -10.90
CA GLY A 177 3.37 3.57 -11.93
C GLY A 177 3.97 4.03 -13.24
N LEU A 178 3.91 5.32 -13.55
CA LEU A 178 4.51 5.93 -14.75
C LEU A 178 5.89 6.56 -14.50
N THR A 179 6.44 6.44 -13.30
CA THR A 179 7.78 6.93 -13.00
C THR A 179 8.81 6.04 -13.67
N GLY A 180 9.73 6.59 -14.42
CA GLY A 180 10.73 5.84 -15.17
C GLY A 180 12.01 6.61 -15.39
N LYS A 181 12.96 6.03 -16.14
CA LYS A 181 14.27 6.64 -16.41
C LYS A 181 14.16 8.03 -17.04
N ASN A 182 13.25 8.19 -17.98
CA ASN A 182 13.04 9.43 -18.75
C ASN A 182 11.79 10.20 -18.31
N ASN A 183 11.05 9.72 -17.33
CA ASN A 183 9.88 10.39 -16.76
C ASN A 183 10.08 10.61 -15.28
N LYS A 184 10.55 11.82 -14.93
CA LYS A 184 10.82 12.26 -13.54
C LYS A 184 9.85 13.35 -13.09
N LEU A 185 8.74 13.53 -13.80
CA LEU A 185 7.72 14.49 -13.42
C LEU A 185 7.02 14.05 -12.15
N ASN A 186 6.62 15.02 -11.34
CA ASN A 186 5.81 14.82 -10.15
C ASN A 186 4.46 14.21 -10.52
N ARG A 187 3.91 13.33 -9.68
CA ARG A 187 2.61 12.68 -9.88
C ARG A 187 1.49 13.71 -10.05
N ASN A 188 1.48 14.73 -9.19
CA ASN A 188 0.50 15.82 -9.25
C ASN A 188 0.56 16.60 -10.56
N ARG A 189 1.75 16.82 -11.10
CA ARG A 189 1.92 17.47 -12.40
C ARG A 189 1.40 16.59 -13.54
N MET A 190 1.70 15.31 -13.53
CA MET A 190 1.19 14.37 -14.55
C MET A 190 -0.35 14.30 -14.52
N ILE A 191 -0.96 14.22 -13.33
CA ILE A 191 -2.44 14.23 -13.16
C ILE A 191 -3.02 15.54 -13.69
N PHE A 192 -2.43 16.67 -13.34
CA PHE A 192 -2.87 17.99 -13.81
C PHE A 192 -2.80 18.11 -15.34
N GLU A 193 -1.68 17.74 -15.95
CA GLU A 193 -1.52 17.77 -17.41
C GLU A 193 -2.48 16.80 -18.12
N PHE A 194 -2.74 15.63 -17.52
CA PHE A 194 -3.75 14.70 -18.03
C PHE A 194 -5.19 15.26 -17.92
N ASP A 195 -5.53 15.96 -16.85
CA ASP A 195 -6.83 16.62 -16.72
C ASP A 195 -6.97 17.76 -17.74
N ILE A 196 -5.92 18.51 -18.00
CA ILE A 196 -5.87 19.52 -19.06
C ILE A 196 -6.04 18.87 -20.44
N TRP A 197 -5.34 17.76 -20.70
CA TRP A 197 -5.47 16.99 -21.93
C TRP A 197 -6.93 16.58 -22.19
N ASN A 198 -7.63 16.12 -21.20
CA ASN A 198 -9.04 15.73 -21.29
C ASN A 198 -10.02 16.91 -21.49
N LYS A 199 -9.59 18.16 -21.31
CA LYS A 199 -10.39 19.37 -21.63
C LYS A 199 -10.26 19.79 -23.09
N LEU A 200 -9.28 19.28 -23.80
CA LEU A 200 -9.11 19.51 -25.23
C LEU A 200 -10.11 18.66 -26.02
N THR A 201 -10.56 19.19 -27.14
CA THR A 201 -11.41 18.43 -28.06
C THR A 201 -10.59 17.40 -28.83
N ILE A 202 -11.25 16.37 -29.37
CA ILE A 202 -10.61 15.31 -30.17
C ILE A 202 -9.80 15.92 -31.34
N LYS A 203 -10.27 17.00 -31.97
CA LYS A 203 -9.55 17.68 -33.07
C LYS A 203 -8.30 18.39 -32.57
N GLU A 204 -8.36 19.04 -31.40
CA GLU A 204 -7.23 19.71 -30.76
C GLU A 204 -6.19 18.68 -30.33
N GLN A 205 -6.63 17.58 -29.72
CA GLN A 205 -5.78 16.45 -29.34
C GLN A 205 -5.08 15.82 -30.57
N ALA A 206 -5.82 15.56 -31.63
CA ALA A 206 -5.28 14.99 -32.87
C ALA A 206 -4.21 15.92 -33.47
N TRP A 207 -4.47 17.24 -33.51
CA TRP A 207 -3.49 18.21 -34.00
C TRP A 207 -2.20 18.20 -33.17
N ILE A 208 -2.30 18.17 -31.85
CA ILE A 208 -1.15 18.13 -30.94
C ILE A 208 -0.33 16.85 -31.18
N ILE A 209 -0.99 15.70 -31.28
CA ILE A 209 -0.34 14.41 -31.54
C ILE A 209 0.37 14.42 -32.90
N ASP A 210 -0.28 14.88 -33.95
CA ASP A 210 0.30 14.94 -35.29
C ASP A 210 1.49 15.89 -35.35
N HIS A 211 1.38 17.06 -34.70
CA HIS A 211 2.47 18.00 -34.57
C HIS A 211 3.65 17.40 -33.78
N TRP A 212 3.39 16.76 -32.67
CA TRP A 212 4.43 16.09 -31.87
C TRP A 212 5.11 14.98 -32.65
N LYS A 213 4.36 14.17 -33.40
CA LYS A 213 4.93 13.14 -34.31
C LYS A 213 5.81 13.77 -35.40
N SER A 214 5.41 14.92 -35.95
CA SER A 214 6.18 15.63 -36.99
C SER A 214 7.54 16.16 -36.49
N THR A 215 7.68 16.35 -35.18
CA THR A 215 8.92 16.72 -34.51
C THR A 215 9.78 15.51 -34.08
N ASN A 216 9.57 14.35 -34.69
CA ASN A 216 10.23 13.09 -34.32
C ASN A 216 9.98 12.71 -32.84
N MET A 217 8.79 12.97 -32.32
CA MET A 217 8.40 12.66 -30.93
C MET A 217 9.38 13.19 -29.89
N THR A 218 9.90 14.40 -30.12
CA THR A 218 10.88 15.03 -29.22
C THR A 218 10.25 15.30 -27.86
N ASN A 219 11.03 15.20 -26.80
CA ASN A 219 10.59 15.52 -25.45
C ASN A 219 10.45 17.05 -25.28
N ILE A 220 9.29 17.58 -25.65
CA ILE A 220 8.91 18.99 -25.54
C ILE A 220 7.97 19.14 -24.35
N PRO A 221 8.03 20.19 -23.53
CA PRO A 221 7.02 20.43 -22.50
C PRO A 221 5.60 20.46 -23.09
N PHE A 222 4.62 19.86 -22.42
CA PHE A 222 3.23 19.83 -22.89
C PHE A 222 2.67 21.24 -23.17
N ILE A 223 2.98 22.19 -22.30
CA ILE A 223 2.61 23.61 -22.45
C ILE A 223 3.10 24.20 -23.77
N GLU A 224 4.27 23.82 -24.23
CA GLU A 224 4.81 24.32 -25.49
C GLU A 224 4.03 23.80 -26.71
N LEU A 225 3.56 22.56 -26.66
CA LEU A 225 2.69 21.99 -27.70
C LEU A 225 1.35 22.72 -27.77
N VAL A 226 0.76 23.07 -26.61
CA VAL A 226 -0.46 23.87 -26.55
C VAL A 226 -0.22 25.28 -27.09
N ASN A 227 0.92 25.90 -26.75
CA ASN A 227 1.30 27.22 -27.27
C ASN A 227 1.43 27.21 -28.81
N ARG A 228 2.09 26.19 -29.37
CA ARG A 228 2.21 26.04 -30.83
C ARG A 228 0.87 25.86 -31.52
N MET A 229 -0.08 25.15 -30.88
CA MET A 229 -1.44 25.02 -31.38
C MET A 229 -2.18 26.37 -31.40
N ILE A 230 -2.01 27.20 -30.38
CA ILE A 230 -2.60 28.55 -30.28
C ILE A 230 -2.04 29.46 -31.39
N ASN A 231 -0.74 29.42 -31.62
CA ASN A 231 -0.06 30.23 -32.63
C ASN A 231 -0.40 29.80 -34.06
N ASN A 232 -0.93 28.58 -34.24
CA ASN A 232 -1.37 28.05 -35.52
C ASN A 232 -2.91 28.14 -35.66
N ASN A 233 -3.43 29.35 -35.67
CA ASN A 233 -4.84 29.73 -35.51
C ASN A 233 -5.83 29.05 -36.50
N GLU A 234 -5.39 28.45 -37.60
CA GLU A 234 -6.29 27.84 -38.61
C GLU A 234 -6.99 26.55 -38.13
N LYS A 235 -6.58 25.97 -37.03
CA LYS A 235 -7.05 24.68 -36.51
C LYS A 235 -7.96 24.76 -35.30
N ILE A 236 -8.02 25.90 -34.61
CA ILE A 236 -8.87 26.09 -33.45
C ILE A 236 -10.19 26.71 -33.91
N ASN A 237 -11.31 26.09 -33.54
CA ASN A 237 -12.63 26.71 -33.77
C ASN A 237 -12.70 28.04 -33.02
N SER A 238 -13.16 29.11 -33.71
CA SER A 238 -13.26 30.46 -33.16
C SER A 238 -14.01 30.54 -31.81
N ARG A 239 -15.00 29.67 -31.58
CA ARG A 239 -15.75 29.55 -30.31
C ARG A 239 -14.92 28.92 -29.17
N ARG A 240 -13.81 28.26 -29.49
CA ARG A 240 -12.95 27.57 -28.53
C ARG A 240 -11.67 28.33 -28.16
N ILE A 241 -11.37 29.42 -28.87
CA ILE A 241 -10.14 30.20 -28.68
C ILE A 241 -10.00 30.64 -27.22
N THR A 242 -11.02 31.19 -26.59
CA THR A 242 -11.00 31.60 -25.19
C THR A 242 -10.73 30.43 -24.26
N SER A 243 -11.41 29.30 -24.46
CA SER A 243 -11.21 28.11 -23.62
C SER A 243 -9.80 27.51 -23.76
N VAL A 244 -9.21 27.56 -24.94
CA VAL A 244 -7.83 27.08 -25.16
C VAL A 244 -6.82 28.04 -24.54
N LEU A 245 -7.07 29.36 -24.59
CA LEU A 245 -6.28 30.36 -23.87
C LEU A 245 -6.36 30.17 -22.34
N ASP A 246 -7.54 29.90 -21.79
CA ASP A 246 -7.71 29.58 -20.37
C ASP A 246 -6.91 28.31 -19.98
N ILE A 247 -6.92 27.29 -20.83
CA ILE A 247 -6.11 26.07 -20.69
C ILE A 247 -4.62 26.41 -20.65
N TYR A 248 -4.16 27.24 -21.57
CA TYR A 248 -2.77 27.66 -21.63
C TYR A 248 -2.35 28.48 -20.39
N GLN A 249 -3.20 29.38 -19.95
CA GLN A 249 -2.99 30.15 -18.72
C GLN A 249 -2.92 29.25 -17.48
N ALA A 250 -3.80 28.23 -17.41
CA ALA A 250 -3.77 27.27 -16.32
C ALA A 250 -2.48 26.42 -16.32
N LEU A 251 -1.92 26.12 -17.49
CA LEU A 251 -0.61 25.43 -17.61
C LEU A 251 0.57 26.34 -17.18
N GLN A 252 0.48 27.66 -17.45
CA GLN A 252 1.48 28.63 -17.03
C GLN A 252 1.45 28.88 -15.53
N ASN A 253 0.23 29.03 -14.98
CA ASN A 253 -0.03 29.37 -13.59
C ASN A 253 -1.02 28.35 -13.01
N PRO A 254 -0.55 27.18 -12.58
CA PRO A 254 -1.42 26.17 -11.98
C PRO A 254 -2.15 26.72 -10.76
N PRO A 255 -3.44 26.36 -10.55
CA PRO A 255 -4.25 26.90 -9.45
C PRO A 255 -3.84 26.35 -8.07
N TYR A 256 -2.95 25.40 -8.02
CA TYR A 256 -2.39 24.78 -6.81
C TYR A 256 -0.95 24.31 -7.05
N SER A 257 -0.23 23.98 -5.98
CA SER A 257 1.11 23.39 -6.08
C SER A 257 1.08 22.06 -6.80
N LEU A 258 1.96 21.85 -7.77
CA LEU A 258 2.14 20.60 -8.49
C LEU A 258 3.26 19.73 -7.91
N GLU A 259 3.85 20.15 -6.80
CA GLU A 259 4.84 19.35 -6.09
C GLU A 259 4.16 18.16 -5.39
N ASP A 260 4.87 17.04 -5.36
CA ASP A 260 4.41 15.87 -4.62
C ASP A 260 4.75 16.05 -3.14
N ASP A 261 3.72 16.03 -2.30
CA ASP A 261 3.84 16.02 -0.85
C ASP A 261 3.83 14.57 -0.33
N TYR A 262 4.69 14.26 0.63
CA TYR A 262 4.79 12.92 1.24
C TYR A 262 3.49 12.47 1.87
N VAL A 263 2.75 13.38 2.52
CA VAL A 263 1.45 13.07 3.13
C VAL A 263 0.45 12.67 2.05
N TRP A 264 0.38 13.45 0.96
CA TRP A 264 -0.49 13.14 -0.17
C TRP A 264 -0.11 11.80 -0.84
N ILE A 265 1.21 11.54 -1.05
CA ILE A 265 1.68 10.28 -1.62
C ILE A 265 1.24 9.10 -0.73
N ALA A 266 1.51 9.19 0.58
CA ALA A 266 1.17 8.13 1.52
C ALA A 266 -0.34 7.85 1.56
N ASP A 267 -1.16 8.90 1.58
CA ASP A 267 -2.63 8.78 1.61
C ASP A 267 -3.19 8.18 0.32
N ILE A 268 -2.69 8.63 -0.83
CA ILE A 268 -3.20 8.13 -2.11
C ILE A 268 -2.78 6.68 -2.36
N GLU A 269 -1.56 6.30 -1.98
CA GLU A 269 -1.10 4.90 -2.03
C GLU A 269 -1.92 4.02 -1.09
N GLN A 270 -2.15 4.46 0.16
CA GLN A 270 -3.03 3.75 1.11
C GLN A 270 -4.43 3.55 0.54
N LYS A 271 -5.02 4.57 -0.09
CA LYS A 271 -6.35 4.51 -0.69
C LYS A 271 -6.45 3.58 -1.90
N LEU A 272 -5.40 3.51 -2.71
CA LEU A 272 -5.38 2.79 -3.98
C LEU A 272 -4.80 1.37 -3.87
N MET A 273 -3.87 1.13 -2.97
CA MET A 273 -3.16 -0.14 -2.78
C MET A 273 -3.43 -0.83 -1.44
N GLY A 274 -4.00 -0.09 -0.46
CA GLY A 274 -4.21 -0.57 0.91
C GLY A 274 -3.01 -0.36 1.83
N CYS A 275 -1.87 0.07 1.30
CA CYS A 275 -0.67 0.40 2.07
C CYS A 275 0.14 1.47 1.34
N SER A 276 0.91 2.25 2.10
CA SER A 276 1.89 3.18 1.55
C SER A 276 3.22 2.45 1.37
N LEU A 277 3.81 2.56 0.18
CA LEU A 277 5.04 1.87 -0.21
C LEU A 277 6.21 2.82 -0.44
N THR A 278 5.93 4.02 -0.97
CA THR A 278 6.97 4.99 -1.34
C THR A 278 7.50 5.75 -0.12
N CYS A 279 6.59 6.17 0.75
CA CYS A 279 6.90 6.97 1.95
C CYS A 279 5.83 6.74 3.02
N SER A 280 6.14 7.10 4.26
CA SER A 280 5.17 7.17 5.34
C SER A 280 4.76 8.64 5.57
N GLN A 281 3.59 8.87 6.16
CA GLN A 281 3.20 10.21 6.62
C GLN A 281 4.19 10.77 7.65
N SER A 282 4.88 9.88 8.39
CA SER A 282 5.91 10.25 9.35
C SER A 282 7.22 10.70 8.72
N ASP A 283 7.47 10.44 7.42
CA ASP A 283 8.74 10.80 6.75
C ASP A 283 8.89 12.30 6.50
N ASN A 284 7.80 13.06 6.58
CA ASN A 284 7.81 14.52 6.42
C ASN A 284 8.24 15.28 7.69
N LEU A 285 8.49 14.55 8.77
CA LEU A 285 8.91 15.15 10.02
C LEU A 285 10.39 15.51 9.96
N ALA A 286 10.72 16.70 10.40
CA ALA A 286 12.10 17.07 10.62
C ALA A 286 12.76 15.99 11.48
N LEU A 287 13.58 15.16 10.84
CA LEU A 287 14.21 13.96 11.42
C LEU A 287 15.11 14.26 12.62
N ASP A 288 15.37 15.55 12.90
CA ASP A 288 16.18 16.00 14.04
C ASP A 288 15.61 15.57 15.41
N ASP A 289 14.32 15.28 15.45
CA ASP A 289 13.64 14.83 16.68
C ASP A 289 13.39 13.31 16.78
N VAL A 290 13.60 12.53 15.72
CA VAL A 290 13.39 11.07 15.72
C VAL A 290 14.74 10.37 15.89
N ASN A 291 14.81 9.42 16.83
CA ASN A 291 16.04 8.71 17.13
C ASN A 291 15.91 7.18 17.15
N ILE A 292 14.73 6.66 16.85
CA ILE A 292 14.45 5.22 16.79
C ILE A 292 13.30 4.94 15.82
N THR A 293 13.29 3.74 15.24
CA THR A 293 12.27 3.27 14.30
C THR A 293 11.45 2.12 14.88
N CYS A 294 10.24 1.90 14.31
CA CYS A 294 9.40 0.75 14.66
C CYS A 294 10.12 -0.57 14.50
N LYS A 295 10.90 -0.72 13.43
CA LYS A 295 11.65 -1.94 13.10
C LYS A 295 12.75 -2.24 14.12
N GLU A 296 13.52 -1.25 14.55
CA GLU A 296 14.58 -1.42 15.55
C GLU A 296 14.04 -1.92 16.88
N ILE A 297 12.84 -1.41 17.26
CA ILE A 297 12.15 -1.88 18.47
C ILE A 297 11.62 -3.30 18.28
N ALA A 298 10.91 -3.57 17.19
CA ALA A 298 10.33 -4.88 16.90
C ALA A 298 11.38 -5.97 16.81
N ASN A 299 12.53 -5.70 16.17
CA ASN A 299 13.66 -6.64 16.08
C ASN A 299 14.44 -6.78 17.39
N GLY A 300 14.28 -5.84 18.34
CA GLY A 300 15.03 -5.76 19.59
C GLY A 300 16.51 -5.43 19.38
N GLU A 301 16.77 -4.64 18.36
CA GLU A 301 18.09 -4.06 18.12
C GLU A 301 18.44 -3.07 19.24
N VAL A 302 17.43 -2.39 19.78
CA VAL A 302 17.53 -1.53 20.96
C VAL A 302 16.88 -2.23 22.15
N LYS A 303 17.68 -2.61 23.14
CA LYS A 303 17.23 -3.35 24.33
C LYS A 303 16.63 -2.42 25.40
N LYS A 304 17.19 -1.25 25.58
CA LYS A 304 16.73 -0.25 26.55
C LYS A 304 17.14 1.14 26.10
N MET A 305 16.19 2.07 26.06
CA MET A 305 16.43 3.47 25.71
C MET A 305 15.44 4.37 26.49
N GLN A 306 15.94 5.36 27.26
CA GLN A 306 15.10 6.21 28.12
C GLN A 306 14.49 7.40 27.37
N ASP A 307 15.24 7.99 26.43
CA ASP A 307 14.79 9.17 25.67
C ASP A 307 14.50 8.79 24.21
N ALA A 308 13.65 7.80 24.02
CA ALA A 308 13.25 7.35 22.71
C ALA A 308 12.19 8.29 22.10
N LYS A 309 12.39 8.67 20.84
CA LYS A 309 11.51 9.54 20.07
C LYS A 309 11.12 8.85 18.78
N LEU A 310 9.86 8.49 18.65
CA LEU A 310 9.31 7.69 17.58
C LEU A 310 8.19 8.45 16.88
N ALA A 311 8.34 8.73 15.59
CA ALA A 311 7.29 9.33 14.77
C ALA A 311 6.49 8.25 14.06
N VAL A 312 5.18 8.22 14.29
CA VAL A 312 4.32 7.13 13.80
C VAL A 312 2.95 7.61 13.39
N LYS A 313 2.34 6.85 12.48
CA LYS A 313 0.91 6.87 12.20
C LYS A 313 0.22 5.83 13.09
N VAL A 314 -0.81 6.25 13.79
CA VAL A 314 -1.62 5.37 14.65
C VAL A 314 -2.55 4.52 13.79
N ASN A 315 -2.40 3.19 13.86
CA ASN A 315 -3.24 2.25 13.12
C ASN A 315 -4.43 1.77 13.94
N GLN A 316 -4.23 1.55 15.26
CA GLN A 316 -5.29 1.08 16.14
C GLN A 316 -5.00 1.50 17.59
N VAL A 317 -6.06 1.82 18.32
CA VAL A 317 -6.01 2.08 19.77
C VAL A 317 -6.96 1.13 20.48
N ARG A 318 -6.43 0.32 21.37
CA ARG A 318 -7.20 -0.62 22.21
C ARG A 318 -7.22 -0.10 23.62
N GLU A 319 -8.37 0.42 24.07
CA GLU A 319 -8.56 0.88 25.44
C GLU A 319 -8.75 -0.32 26.38
N TYR A 320 -8.09 -0.28 27.51
CA TYR A 320 -8.21 -1.30 28.56
C TYR A 320 -8.54 -0.65 29.90
N LYS A 321 -9.66 -1.05 30.54
CA LYS A 321 -10.03 -0.58 31.86
C LYS A 321 -9.29 -1.37 32.94
N LEU A 322 -8.55 -0.68 33.79
CA LEU A 322 -7.80 -1.27 34.88
C LEU A 322 -8.77 -1.84 35.95
N LYS A 323 -8.62 -3.12 36.27
CA LYS A 323 -9.53 -3.82 37.21
C LYS A 323 -8.98 -3.92 38.61
N ARG A 324 -7.73 -3.58 38.86
CA ARG A 324 -7.04 -3.67 40.15
C ARG A 324 -5.88 -2.69 40.22
N GLY A 325 -5.48 -2.28 41.44
CA GLY A 325 -4.30 -1.43 41.67
C GLY A 325 -4.65 0.01 41.97
N GLN A 326 -3.61 0.87 42.03
CA GLN A 326 -3.74 2.28 42.42
C GLN A 326 -4.62 3.09 41.45
N HIS A 327 -4.69 2.68 40.17
CA HIS A 327 -5.45 3.30 39.10
C HIS A 327 -6.69 2.48 38.70
N GLU A 328 -7.29 1.74 39.64
CA GLU A 328 -8.49 0.95 39.36
C GLU A 328 -9.64 1.83 38.87
N GLY A 329 -10.25 1.39 37.76
CA GLY A 329 -11.33 2.11 37.10
C GLY A 329 -10.89 3.06 35.98
N GLU A 330 -9.62 3.43 35.94
CA GLU A 330 -9.03 4.24 34.86
C GLU A 330 -8.77 3.41 33.60
N PHE A 331 -8.55 4.12 32.49
CA PHE A 331 -8.24 3.50 31.19
C PHE A 331 -6.78 3.70 30.83
N MET A 332 -6.14 2.66 30.35
CA MET A 332 -4.88 2.68 29.63
C MET A 332 -5.10 2.25 28.18
N ALA A 333 -4.12 2.41 27.31
CA ALA A 333 -4.23 1.97 25.94
C ALA A 333 -3.02 1.16 25.48
N PHE A 334 -3.30 0.20 24.60
CA PHE A 334 -2.32 -0.43 23.73
C PHE A 334 -2.51 0.14 22.34
N VAL A 335 -1.44 0.68 21.77
CA VAL A 335 -1.46 1.33 20.46
C VAL A 335 -0.66 0.50 19.49
N ILE A 336 -1.24 0.28 18.31
CA ILE A 336 -0.57 -0.26 17.15
C ILE A 336 -0.30 0.92 16.22
N ALA A 337 0.95 1.11 15.84
CA ALA A 337 1.34 2.22 15.00
C ALA A 337 2.45 1.82 14.02
N GLU A 338 2.63 2.61 12.97
CA GLU A 338 3.60 2.32 11.91
C GLU A 338 4.43 3.54 11.54
N ASP A 339 5.66 3.29 11.10
CA ASP A 339 6.50 4.25 10.38
C ASP A 339 6.94 3.64 9.03
N SER A 340 7.83 4.30 8.29
CA SER A 340 8.36 3.79 7.03
C SER A 340 9.14 2.48 7.15
N SER A 341 9.61 2.15 8.34
CA SER A 341 10.39 0.93 8.60
C SER A 341 9.52 -0.31 8.87
N GLY A 342 8.30 -0.13 9.41
CA GLY A 342 7.38 -1.21 9.72
C GLY A 342 6.32 -0.83 10.74
N GLU A 343 5.56 -1.83 11.23
CA GLU A 343 4.55 -1.69 12.26
C GLU A 343 5.09 -2.14 13.62
N LEU A 344 4.66 -1.46 14.69
CA LEU A 344 4.94 -1.81 16.08
C LEU A 344 3.61 -1.98 16.83
N ASP A 345 3.37 -3.17 17.35
CA ASP A 345 2.13 -3.57 18.06
C ASP A 345 2.22 -3.48 19.59
N SER A 346 3.40 -3.17 20.09
CA SER A 346 3.75 -3.21 21.53
C SER A 346 3.94 -1.83 22.14
N ILE A 347 3.16 -0.83 21.71
CA ILE A 347 3.17 0.51 22.30
C ILE A 347 2.17 0.58 23.45
N THR A 348 2.65 0.90 24.64
CA THR A 348 1.85 0.99 25.85
C THR A 348 1.72 2.46 26.30
N VAL A 349 0.48 2.90 26.56
CA VAL A 349 0.16 4.22 27.11
C VAL A 349 -0.55 4.01 28.43
N PHE A 350 0.11 4.33 29.54
CA PHE A 350 -0.48 4.16 30.88
C PHE A 350 -1.59 5.19 31.14
N SER A 351 -2.33 5.01 32.25
CA SER A 351 -3.57 5.74 32.51
C SER A 351 -3.39 7.26 32.58
N GLU A 352 -2.33 7.72 33.18
CA GLU A 352 -2.04 9.17 33.29
C GLU A 352 -1.81 9.78 31.90
N GLU A 353 -0.90 9.22 31.11
CA GLU A 353 -0.59 9.68 29.76
C GLU A 353 -1.80 9.48 28.82
N PHE A 354 -2.52 8.37 28.98
CA PHE A 354 -3.70 8.13 28.15
C PHE A 354 -4.80 9.16 28.42
N SER A 355 -5.06 9.48 29.68
CA SER A 355 -6.02 10.53 30.03
C SER A 355 -5.65 11.89 29.44
N GLN A 356 -4.37 12.21 29.44
CA GLN A 356 -3.84 13.49 28.93
C GLN A 356 -3.87 13.57 27.39
N TYR A 357 -3.48 12.47 26.71
CA TYR A 357 -3.22 12.48 25.26
C TYR A 357 -4.26 11.70 24.44
N LYS A 358 -5.35 11.20 25.04
CA LYS A 358 -6.41 10.44 24.37
C LYS A 358 -6.91 11.11 23.09
N LYS A 359 -7.03 12.44 23.09
CA LYS A 359 -7.49 13.22 21.92
C LYS A 359 -6.54 13.19 20.72
N LEU A 360 -5.28 12.85 20.93
CA LEU A 360 -4.26 12.73 19.88
C LEU A 360 -4.07 11.28 19.42
N LEU A 361 -4.48 10.32 20.22
CA LEU A 361 -4.34 8.90 19.95
C LEU A 361 -5.64 8.36 19.32
N PHE A 362 -5.78 8.52 18.02
CA PHE A 362 -6.89 7.96 17.25
C PHE A 362 -6.39 7.41 15.90
N GLU A 363 -7.11 6.45 15.35
CA GLU A 363 -6.76 5.77 14.11
C GLU A 363 -6.60 6.76 12.94
N GLY A 364 -5.48 6.67 12.24
CA GLY A 364 -5.12 7.54 11.12
C GLY A 364 -4.34 8.79 11.51
N ASN A 365 -4.25 9.15 12.80
CA ASN A 365 -3.48 10.33 13.23
C ASN A 365 -1.98 10.05 13.21
N THR A 366 -1.18 11.07 12.84
CA THR A 366 0.28 11.02 12.87
C THR A 366 0.80 11.81 14.07
N VAL A 367 1.64 11.16 14.87
CA VAL A 367 2.11 11.70 16.15
C VAL A 367 3.59 11.41 16.36
N LEU A 368 4.25 12.30 17.09
CA LEU A 368 5.57 12.07 17.66
C LEU A 368 5.40 11.58 19.11
N LEU A 369 5.85 10.37 19.36
CA LEU A 369 5.84 9.73 20.67
C LEU A 369 7.19 9.89 21.34
N TYR A 370 7.20 10.46 22.53
CA TYR A 370 8.34 10.47 23.42
C TYR A 370 8.13 9.40 24.48
N GLY A 371 9.13 8.59 24.73
CA GLY A 371 8.98 7.50 25.68
C GLY A 371 10.26 6.72 25.93
N GLU A 372 10.09 5.50 26.36
CA GLU A 372 11.19 4.60 26.67
C GLU A 372 10.98 3.21 26.04
N VAL A 373 12.05 2.64 25.54
CA VAL A 373 12.08 1.23 25.12
C VAL A 373 12.45 0.38 26.34
N GLN A 374 11.62 -0.62 26.65
CA GLN A 374 11.82 -1.52 27.79
C GLN A 374 12.10 -2.94 27.32
N GLU A 375 13.13 -3.55 27.94
CA GLU A 375 13.44 -4.97 27.75
C GLU A 375 12.50 -5.82 28.60
N LYS A 376 11.27 -6.04 28.12
CA LYS A 376 10.34 -7.05 28.61
C LYS A 376 10.20 -8.16 27.58
N LYS A 377 9.50 -9.26 27.94
CA LYS A 377 9.25 -10.41 27.04
C LYS A 377 8.73 -10.01 25.67
N ASP A 378 8.13 -8.83 25.53
CA ASP A 378 7.46 -8.34 24.31
C ASP A 378 8.03 -7.00 23.80
N LYS A 379 9.32 -6.69 24.01
CA LYS A 379 10.01 -5.54 23.42
C LYS A 379 9.09 -4.30 23.25
N SER A 380 8.72 -3.62 24.33
CA SER A 380 7.65 -2.64 24.37
C SER A 380 8.17 -1.20 24.39
N PHE A 381 7.47 -0.32 23.70
CA PHE A 381 7.63 1.13 23.79
C PHE A 381 6.60 1.67 24.79
N VAL A 382 7.06 2.38 25.82
CA VAL A 382 6.21 3.01 26.82
C VAL A 382 6.16 4.51 26.57
N VAL A 383 4.98 5.03 26.27
CA VAL A 383 4.76 6.45 25.98
C VAL A 383 4.80 7.28 27.26
N LYS A 384 5.49 8.42 27.19
CA LYS A 384 5.54 9.46 28.24
C LYS A 384 4.92 10.77 27.78
N ARG A 385 4.99 11.08 26.49
CA ARG A 385 4.44 12.30 25.91
C ARG A 385 4.06 12.06 24.46
N VAL A 386 2.95 12.69 24.03
CA VAL A 386 2.49 12.68 22.65
C VAL A 386 2.42 14.10 22.12
N VAL A 387 2.95 14.33 20.95
CA VAL A 387 2.87 15.61 20.23
C VAL A 387 2.21 15.34 18.90
N GLN A 388 1.23 16.15 18.54
CA GLN A 388 0.63 16.11 17.20
C GLN A 388 1.62 16.73 16.21
N ILE A 389 1.69 16.14 15.05
CA ILE A 389 2.57 16.58 13.99
C ILE A 389 1.72 16.99 12.79
#